data_a10dd4618b82a78e8059a37b4b940f8f
#
_entry.id   a10dd4618b82a78e8059a37b4b940f8f
#
_cell.length_a   1.000
_cell.length_b   1.000
_cell.length_c   1.000
_cell.angle_alpha   90.00
_cell.angle_beta   90.00
_cell.angle_gamma   90.00
#
_symmetry.space_group_name_H-M   'P 1'
#
loop_
_entity.id
_entity.type
_entity.pdbx_description
1 polymer ?
#
loop_
_entity_poly.entity_id
_entity_poly.type
_entity_poly.pdbx_seq_one_letter_code
_entity_poly.pdbx_strand_id
1 'polypeptide(L)'
;RGVRFIQIYCGAENTTAKKIRPNWDSHEDLIRDHGYWGAVLDTGASALLADLKARGMLDSTLVICTSEFGRQPAAQGTGGKGRDHNAGAFTVWMAGGGIKGGIAHGATDDLGFKAVENIVHSYEMHATALHLLGLDHEKLTFYHNGLQQRLTGLEGHGVIKELLT
;
A
#
# COMPACT_ATOMS: atom_id res chain seq x y z
N ARG A 1 7.76 -11.52 -20.42
CA ARG A 1 9.06 -10.94 -20.81
C ARG A 1 10.09 -10.99 -19.68
N GLY A 2 9.83 -11.73 -18.59
CA GLY A 2 10.80 -11.95 -17.51
C GLY A 2 10.95 -10.82 -16.49
N VAL A 3 10.14 -9.78 -16.54
CA VAL A 3 10.12 -8.72 -15.52
C VAL A 3 9.46 -9.29 -14.26
N ARG A 4 10.21 -9.29 -13.14
CA ARG A 4 9.78 -9.90 -11.87
C ARG A 4 9.04 -8.94 -10.95
N PHE A 5 9.30 -7.66 -11.08
CA PHE A 5 8.71 -6.61 -10.25
C PHE A 5 8.37 -5.38 -11.09
N ILE A 6 7.16 -4.86 -10.95
CA ILE A 6 6.68 -3.68 -11.65
C ILE A 6 6.07 -2.75 -10.59
N GLN A 7 6.52 -1.51 -10.57
CA GLN A 7 5.93 -0.47 -9.72
C GLN A 7 5.23 0.56 -10.60
N ILE A 8 3.99 0.85 -10.25
CA ILE A 8 3.15 1.84 -10.94
C ILE A 8 2.80 2.93 -9.93
N TYR A 9 3.06 4.17 -10.29
CA TYR A 9 2.64 5.32 -9.52
C TYR A 9 1.31 5.84 -10.05
N CYS A 10 0.33 5.98 -9.16
CA CYS A 10 -0.96 6.59 -9.45
C CYS A 10 -1.04 7.93 -8.74
N GLY A 11 -0.97 9.03 -9.48
CA GLY A 11 -1.04 10.37 -8.90
C GLY A 11 -0.71 11.46 -9.91
N ALA A 12 -0.95 12.72 -9.53
CA ALA A 12 -0.60 13.87 -10.34
C ALA A 12 0.84 14.31 -10.10
N GLU A 13 1.50 14.75 -11.16
CA GLU A 13 2.70 15.55 -11.01
C GLU A 13 2.37 16.85 -10.27
N ASN A 14 3.21 17.20 -9.31
CA ASN A 14 3.18 18.47 -8.62
C ASN A 14 3.68 19.55 -9.58
N THR A 15 2.84 20.00 -10.52
CA THR A 15 3.22 21.04 -11.44
C THR A 15 3.07 22.41 -10.78
N THR A 16 4.11 23.21 -10.83
CA THR A 16 4.19 24.61 -10.40
C THR A 16 3.21 25.56 -11.08
N ALA A 17 2.35 25.08 -11.95
CA ALA A 17 1.30 25.87 -12.58
C ALA A 17 0.16 26.12 -11.59
N LYS A 18 -0.25 27.35 -11.43
CA LYS A 18 -1.29 27.96 -10.56
C LYS A 18 -2.70 27.33 -10.61
N LYS A 19 -2.87 26.11 -11.08
CA LYS A 19 -4.15 25.39 -11.05
C LYS A 19 -4.04 24.26 -10.03
N ILE A 20 -4.88 24.33 -9.00
CA ILE A 20 -5.13 23.23 -8.07
C ILE A 20 -5.55 22.02 -8.90
N ARG A 21 -4.73 20.97 -8.89
CA ARG A 21 -5.06 19.71 -9.53
C ARG A 21 -5.41 18.69 -8.45
N PRO A 22 -6.40 17.83 -8.68
CA PRO A 22 -6.66 16.72 -7.77
C PRO A 22 -5.40 15.90 -7.52
N ASN A 23 -5.15 15.51 -6.27
CA ASN A 23 -4.03 14.65 -5.90
C ASN A 23 -4.42 13.81 -4.67
N TRP A 24 -3.66 12.74 -4.41
CA TRP A 24 -3.90 11.90 -3.24
C TRP A 24 -3.56 12.60 -1.92
N ASP A 25 -2.65 13.56 -1.95
CA ASP A 25 -2.29 14.41 -0.82
C ASP A 25 -3.31 15.54 -0.64
N SER A 26 -4.55 15.16 -0.30
CA SER A 26 -5.70 16.05 -0.26
C SER A 26 -5.88 16.71 1.11
N HIS A 27 -5.31 17.90 1.27
CA HIS A 27 -5.53 18.76 2.44
C HIS A 27 -6.70 19.74 2.25
N GLU A 28 -7.18 19.97 1.03
CA GLU A 28 -8.18 20.98 0.71
C GLU A 28 -9.59 20.40 0.49
N ASP A 29 -9.71 19.39 -0.37
CA ASP A 29 -11.00 18.81 -0.76
C ASP A 29 -10.88 17.32 -1.09
N LEU A 30 -11.13 16.49 -0.09
CA LEU A 30 -11.01 15.03 -0.19
C LEU A 30 -11.94 14.45 -1.25
N ILE A 31 -13.19 14.92 -1.32
CA ILE A 31 -14.17 14.36 -2.26
C ILE A 31 -13.77 14.64 -3.70
N ARG A 32 -13.32 15.87 -4.00
CA ARG A 32 -12.80 16.23 -5.32
C ARG A 32 -11.58 15.39 -5.67
N ASP A 33 -10.60 15.33 -4.80
CA ASP A 33 -9.27 14.80 -5.09
C ASP A 33 -9.27 13.28 -5.12
N HIS A 34 -9.78 12.64 -4.07
CA HIS A 34 -9.85 11.19 -3.98
C HIS A 34 -10.96 10.63 -4.88
N GLY A 35 -12.06 11.36 -5.12
CA GLY A 35 -13.07 10.95 -6.07
C GLY A 35 -12.50 10.84 -7.49
N TYR A 36 -11.69 11.80 -7.92
CA TYR A 36 -11.04 11.76 -9.22
C TYR A 36 -10.02 10.62 -9.33
N TRP A 37 -9.05 10.57 -8.41
CA TRP A 37 -7.97 9.58 -8.47
C TRP A 37 -8.44 8.17 -8.11
N GLY A 38 -9.46 8.05 -7.27
CA GLY A 38 -10.09 6.76 -6.98
C GLY A 38 -10.70 6.14 -8.22
N ALA A 39 -11.38 6.93 -9.06
CA ALA A 39 -11.92 6.44 -10.34
C ALA A 39 -10.82 6.01 -11.32
N VAL A 40 -9.70 6.75 -11.38
CA VAL A 40 -8.54 6.38 -12.21
C VAL A 40 -7.92 5.07 -11.73
N LEU A 41 -7.69 4.94 -10.42
CA LEU A 41 -7.15 3.73 -9.81
C LEU A 41 -8.07 2.53 -10.01
N ASP A 42 -9.36 2.68 -9.74
CA ASP A 42 -10.36 1.62 -9.85
C ASP A 42 -10.41 1.05 -11.27
N THR A 43 -10.49 1.91 -12.28
CA THR A 43 -10.54 1.49 -13.68
C THR A 43 -9.30 0.67 -14.08
N GLY A 44 -8.11 1.14 -13.71
CA GLY A 44 -6.86 0.45 -14.05
C GLY A 44 -6.67 -0.84 -13.25
N ALA A 45 -6.90 -0.79 -11.94
CA ALA A 45 -6.68 -1.93 -11.05
C ALA A 45 -7.70 -3.06 -11.30
N SER A 46 -8.99 -2.73 -11.49
CA SER A 46 -10.02 -3.72 -11.79
C SER A 46 -9.76 -4.43 -13.12
N ALA A 47 -9.38 -3.68 -14.16
CA ALA A 47 -9.03 -4.24 -15.45
C ALA A 47 -7.81 -5.16 -15.35
N LEU A 48 -6.76 -4.77 -14.62
CA LEU A 48 -5.58 -5.59 -14.39
C LEU A 48 -5.92 -6.91 -13.69
N LEU A 49 -6.69 -6.85 -12.60
CA LEU A 49 -7.07 -8.05 -11.86
C LEU A 49 -7.95 -8.98 -12.69
N ALA A 50 -8.90 -8.42 -13.45
CA ALA A 50 -9.76 -9.19 -14.35
C ALA A 50 -8.95 -9.88 -15.45
N ASP A 51 -8.00 -9.19 -16.08
CA ASP A 51 -7.15 -9.75 -17.14
C ASP A 51 -6.20 -10.84 -16.59
N LEU A 52 -5.54 -10.60 -15.44
CA LEU A 52 -4.71 -11.59 -14.78
C LEU A 52 -5.50 -12.85 -14.43
N LYS A 53 -6.72 -12.69 -13.90
CA LYS A 53 -7.61 -13.81 -13.58
C LYS A 53 -8.04 -14.57 -14.83
N ALA A 54 -8.47 -13.88 -15.87
CA ALA A 54 -8.91 -14.50 -17.14
C ALA A 54 -7.78 -15.29 -17.83
N ARG A 55 -6.53 -14.86 -17.67
CA ARG A 55 -5.35 -15.54 -18.21
C ARG A 55 -4.79 -16.63 -17.30
N GLY A 56 -5.36 -16.86 -16.12
CA GLY A 56 -4.81 -17.80 -15.13
C GLY A 56 -3.46 -17.39 -14.55
N MET A 57 -3.16 -16.09 -14.56
CA MET A 57 -1.89 -15.53 -14.08
C MET A 57 -2.00 -14.98 -12.67
N LEU A 58 -3.20 -14.76 -12.13
CA LEU A 58 -3.39 -14.13 -10.82
C LEU A 58 -2.77 -14.97 -9.68
N ASP A 59 -2.85 -16.29 -9.76
CA ASP A 59 -2.31 -17.19 -8.74
C ASP A 59 -0.78 -17.12 -8.64
N SER A 60 -0.10 -16.68 -9.70
CA SER A 60 1.35 -16.51 -9.76
C SER A 60 1.81 -15.05 -9.79
N THR A 61 0.89 -14.10 -9.62
CA THR A 61 1.17 -12.67 -9.65
C THR A 61 0.59 -12.00 -8.40
N LEU A 62 1.46 -11.52 -7.51
CA LEU A 62 1.06 -10.71 -6.38
C LEU A 62 0.82 -9.28 -6.82
N VAL A 63 -0.39 -8.78 -6.59
CA VAL A 63 -0.75 -7.37 -6.80
C VAL A 63 -0.92 -6.71 -5.44
N ILE A 64 -0.21 -5.61 -5.21
CA ILE A 64 -0.26 -4.82 -3.97
C ILE A 64 -0.64 -3.39 -4.32
N CYS A 65 -1.62 -2.83 -3.62
CA CYS A 65 -1.92 -1.41 -3.64
C CYS A 65 -1.68 -0.83 -2.25
N THR A 66 -0.79 0.13 -2.18
CA THR A 66 -0.36 0.75 -0.92
C THR A 66 -0.08 2.23 -1.11
N SER A 67 0.00 2.95 -0.02
CA SER A 67 0.54 4.30 0.08
C SER A 67 1.60 4.36 1.18
N GLU A 68 2.24 5.51 1.33
CA GLU A 68 3.27 5.74 2.35
C GLU A 68 2.69 5.87 3.77
N PHE A 69 1.46 6.39 3.90
CA PHE A 69 0.67 6.52 5.14
C PHE A 69 -0.81 6.70 4.78
N GLY A 70 -1.66 6.75 5.80
CA GLY A 70 -3.09 6.98 5.67
C GLY A 70 -3.50 8.45 5.80
N ARG A 71 -4.82 8.65 5.96
CA ARG A 71 -5.41 9.95 6.23
C ARG A 71 -6.15 9.92 7.56
N GLN A 72 -5.98 10.97 8.37
CA GLN A 72 -6.70 11.12 9.62
C GLN A 72 -8.20 11.33 9.36
N PRO A 73 -9.07 10.96 10.31
CA PRO A 73 -10.49 11.29 10.24
C PRO A 73 -10.76 12.79 10.43
N ALA A 74 -9.74 13.59 10.73
CA ALA A 74 -9.80 15.02 10.94
C ALA A 74 -9.17 15.82 9.80
N ALA A 75 -9.72 17.01 9.53
CA ALA A 75 -9.15 17.96 8.58
C ALA A 75 -8.00 18.74 9.23
N GLN A 76 -7.02 19.14 8.44
CA GLN A 76 -6.00 20.09 8.84
C GLN A 76 -6.61 21.50 8.89
N GLY A 77 -6.60 22.12 10.08
CA GLY A 77 -7.11 23.47 10.27
C GLY A 77 -8.64 23.59 10.35
N THR A 78 -9.11 24.82 10.54
CA THR A 78 -10.54 25.13 10.68
C THR A 78 -11.21 25.27 9.30
N GLY A 79 -12.22 24.46 9.04
CA GLY A 79 -13.04 24.54 7.82
C GLY A 79 -12.50 23.81 6.60
N GLY A 80 -11.41 23.04 6.74
CA GLY A 80 -10.87 22.20 5.67
C GLY A 80 -11.79 21.02 5.32
N LYS A 81 -11.91 20.73 4.03
CA LYS A 81 -12.61 19.54 3.50
C LYS A 81 -11.66 18.40 3.18
N GLY A 82 -10.36 18.60 3.31
CA GLY A 82 -9.33 17.59 3.16
C GLY A 82 -9.12 16.78 4.44
N ARG A 83 -8.05 16.01 4.45
CA ARG A 83 -7.62 15.22 5.61
C ARG A 83 -6.11 15.35 5.81
N ASP A 84 -5.69 15.34 7.06
CA ASP A 84 -4.27 15.33 7.41
C ASP A 84 -3.65 13.94 7.29
N HIS A 85 -2.33 13.87 7.33
CA HIS A 85 -1.57 12.62 7.26
C HIS A 85 -1.79 11.75 8.49
N ASN A 86 -1.91 10.45 8.31
CA ASN A 86 -2.02 9.48 9.40
C ASN A 86 -0.96 8.38 9.26
N ALA A 87 0.09 8.49 10.05
CA ALA A 87 1.10 7.42 10.16
C ALA A 87 0.67 6.26 11.09
N GLY A 88 -0.40 6.46 11.88
CA GLY A 88 -0.88 5.48 12.87
C GLY A 88 -1.72 4.35 12.29
N ALA A 89 -2.28 4.52 11.10
CA ALA A 89 -3.03 3.49 10.39
C ALA A 89 -3.26 3.85 8.93
N PHE A 90 -3.22 2.85 8.06
CA PHE A 90 -3.65 2.97 6.66
C PHE A 90 -4.04 1.60 6.09
N THR A 91 -4.77 1.62 4.99
CA THR A 91 -5.22 0.40 4.33
C THR A 91 -4.29 0.01 3.20
N VAL A 92 -3.91 -1.25 3.17
CA VAL A 92 -3.25 -1.91 2.04
C VAL A 92 -4.19 -3.00 1.54
N TRP A 93 -4.33 -3.17 0.22
CA TRP A 93 -4.97 -4.36 -0.29
C TRP A 93 -4.02 -5.17 -1.17
N MET A 94 -4.20 -6.48 -1.14
CA MET A 94 -3.40 -7.45 -1.89
C MET A 94 -4.31 -8.44 -2.60
N ALA A 95 -3.85 -8.94 -3.75
CA ALA A 95 -4.55 -9.97 -4.49
C ALA A 95 -3.57 -10.91 -5.22
N GLY A 96 -3.93 -12.18 -5.33
CA GLY A 96 -3.16 -13.19 -6.04
C GLY A 96 -1.86 -13.59 -5.35
N GLY A 97 -0.99 -14.28 -6.08
CA GLY A 97 0.38 -14.63 -5.65
C GLY A 97 0.48 -15.39 -4.31
N GLY A 98 -0.54 -16.16 -3.91
CA GLY A 98 -0.54 -16.89 -2.63
C GLY A 98 -1.14 -16.13 -1.45
N ILE A 99 -1.78 -14.97 -1.68
CA ILE A 99 -2.54 -14.23 -0.66
C ILE A 99 -3.97 -14.77 -0.58
N LYS A 100 -4.49 -14.96 0.64
CA LYS A 100 -5.91 -15.27 0.89
C LYS A 100 -6.78 -14.11 0.44
N GLY A 101 -7.72 -14.38 -0.45
CA GLY A 101 -8.72 -13.40 -0.86
C GLY A 101 -9.93 -13.36 0.07
N GLY A 102 -10.67 -12.24 0.04
CA GLY A 102 -11.95 -12.11 0.74
C GLY A 102 -11.88 -11.98 2.27
N ILE A 103 -10.71 -11.63 2.81
CA ILE A 103 -10.53 -11.41 4.25
C ILE A 103 -10.12 -9.95 4.52
N ALA A 104 -10.41 -9.47 5.71
CA ALA A 104 -9.81 -8.29 6.29
C ALA A 104 -8.91 -8.70 7.46
N HIS A 105 -7.74 -8.09 7.58
CA HIS A 105 -6.76 -8.35 8.63
C HIS A 105 -6.38 -7.05 9.31
N GLY A 106 -6.59 -6.99 10.61
CA GLY A 106 -6.39 -5.79 11.40
C GLY A 106 -7.58 -4.84 11.42
N ALA A 107 -7.62 -4.00 12.42
CA ALA A 107 -8.59 -2.93 12.58
C ALA A 107 -8.00 -1.70 13.23
N THR A 108 -8.65 -0.56 13.02
CA THR A 108 -8.34 0.68 13.73
C THR A 108 -9.19 0.81 14.99
N ASP A 109 -8.84 1.79 15.83
CA ASP A 109 -9.76 2.30 16.84
C ASP A 109 -11.06 2.83 16.21
N ASP A 110 -12.07 3.09 17.04
CA ASP A 110 -13.40 3.52 16.60
C ASP A 110 -13.41 4.83 15.80
N LEU A 111 -12.35 5.63 15.94
CA LEU A 111 -12.21 6.92 15.26
C LEU A 111 -11.30 6.85 14.02
N GLY A 112 -10.58 5.76 13.80
CA GLY A 112 -9.69 5.58 12.67
C GLY A 112 -8.33 6.28 12.79
N PHE A 113 -7.87 6.59 14.00
CA PHE A 113 -6.57 7.24 14.22
C PHE A 113 -5.41 6.25 14.30
N LYS A 114 -5.62 5.07 14.90
CA LYS A 114 -4.55 4.11 15.18
C LYS A 114 -4.99 2.70 14.81
N ALA A 115 -4.06 1.90 14.30
CA ALA A 115 -4.22 0.45 14.26
C ALA A 115 -4.18 -0.09 15.68
N VAL A 116 -5.15 -0.95 16.05
CA VAL A 116 -5.29 -1.49 17.41
C VAL A 116 -5.48 -3.01 17.43
N GLU A 117 -5.86 -3.63 16.33
CA GLU A 117 -6.04 -5.07 16.20
C GLU A 117 -5.16 -5.61 15.07
N ASN A 118 -4.50 -6.74 15.33
CA ASN A 118 -3.57 -7.37 14.36
C ASN A 118 -2.69 -6.35 13.64
N ILE A 119 -2.00 -5.53 14.43
CA ILE A 119 -1.19 -4.42 13.94
C ILE A 119 -0.09 -4.97 13.03
N VAL A 120 -0.02 -4.45 11.81
CA VAL A 120 1.00 -4.80 10.82
C VAL A 120 1.90 -3.59 10.59
N HIS A 121 3.20 -3.79 10.78
CA HIS A 121 4.20 -2.79 10.40
C HIS A 121 4.50 -2.87 8.89
N SER A 122 4.90 -1.76 8.28
CA SER A 122 5.27 -1.72 6.85
C SER A 122 6.35 -2.76 6.47
N TYR A 123 7.26 -3.05 7.38
CA TYR A 123 8.29 -4.08 7.17
C TYR A 123 7.71 -5.49 7.06
N GLU A 124 6.64 -5.82 7.78
CA GLU A 124 5.98 -7.12 7.71
C GLU A 124 5.25 -7.31 6.37
N MET A 125 4.66 -6.25 5.83
CA MET A 125 4.13 -6.26 4.46
C MET A 125 5.23 -6.59 3.44
N HIS A 126 6.39 -5.93 3.54
CA HIS A 126 7.52 -6.18 2.65
C HIS A 126 8.14 -7.57 2.86
N ALA A 127 8.25 -8.04 4.12
CA ALA A 127 8.70 -9.40 4.43
C ALA A 127 7.78 -10.45 3.80
N THR A 128 6.46 -10.22 3.84
CA THR A 128 5.46 -11.08 3.22
C THR A 128 5.58 -11.10 1.70
N ALA A 129 5.75 -9.93 1.08
CA ALA A 129 5.97 -9.83 -0.37
C ALA A 129 7.26 -10.55 -0.81
N LEU A 130 8.37 -10.37 -0.08
CA LEU A 130 9.63 -11.07 -0.34
C LEU A 130 9.49 -12.58 -0.18
N HIS A 131 8.79 -13.04 0.86
CA HIS A 131 8.50 -14.46 1.06
C HIS A 131 7.74 -15.07 -0.13
N LEU A 132 6.71 -14.40 -0.62
CA LEU A 132 5.93 -14.84 -1.79
C LEU A 132 6.75 -14.82 -3.09
N LEU A 133 7.80 -14.02 -3.16
CA LEU A 133 8.80 -14.05 -4.24
C LEU A 133 9.84 -15.19 -4.07
N GLY A 134 9.76 -15.97 -3.00
CA GLY A 134 10.71 -17.03 -2.66
C GLY A 134 12.02 -16.53 -2.04
N LEU A 135 12.01 -15.32 -1.50
CA LEU A 135 13.19 -14.69 -0.89
C LEU A 135 13.06 -14.71 0.64
N ASP A 136 14.16 -15.02 1.30
CA ASP A 136 14.29 -14.90 2.75
C ASP A 136 14.70 -13.44 3.09
N HIS A 137 13.77 -12.68 3.64
CA HIS A 137 13.97 -11.26 3.93
C HIS A 137 15.05 -11.00 4.99
N GLU A 138 15.36 -11.98 5.85
CA GLU A 138 16.41 -11.85 6.85
C GLU A 138 17.81 -12.09 6.27
N LYS A 139 17.92 -12.93 5.23
CA LYS A 139 19.14 -13.21 4.51
C LYS A 139 19.41 -12.27 3.34
N LEU A 140 18.36 -11.63 2.84
CA LEU A 140 18.48 -10.64 1.77
C LEU A 140 19.09 -9.36 2.33
N THR A 141 20.37 -9.19 2.13
CA THR A 141 21.11 -8.03 2.60
C THR A 141 21.79 -7.30 1.44
N PHE A 142 22.06 -6.03 1.62
CA PHE A 142 22.90 -5.23 0.74
C PHE A 142 23.92 -4.45 1.55
N TYR A 143 25.12 -4.31 1.00
CA TYR A 143 26.19 -3.59 1.64
C TYR A 143 26.06 -2.09 1.40
N HIS A 144 25.95 -1.31 2.47
CA HIS A 144 25.88 0.14 2.41
C HIS A 144 26.55 0.76 3.66
N ASN A 145 27.41 1.74 3.44
CA ASN A 145 28.11 2.46 4.52
C ASN A 145 28.80 1.55 5.56
N GLY A 146 29.49 0.51 5.11
CA GLY A 146 30.22 -0.39 5.98
C GLY A 146 29.38 -1.49 6.67
N LEU A 147 28.08 -1.55 6.40
CA LEU A 147 27.16 -2.49 7.05
C LEU A 147 26.38 -3.34 6.03
N GLN A 148 26.10 -4.58 6.38
CA GLN A 148 25.09 -5.39 5.69
C GLN A 148 23.71 -4.99 6.22
N GLN A 149 22.91 -4.38 5.37
CA GLN A 149 21.58 -3.88 5.72
C GLN A 149 20.48 -4.79 5.16
N ARG A 150 19.39 -4.96 5.92
CA ARG A 150 18.17 -5.64 5.49
C ARG A 150 17.14 -4.61 5.01
N LEU A 151 16.31 -4.99 4.04
CA LEU A 151 15.19 -4.16 3.58
C LEU A 151 14.07 -4.05 4.63
N THR A 152 13.97 -5.04 5.53
CA THR A 152 12.92 -5.13 6.56
C THR A 152 13.41 -4.76 7.96
N GLY A 153 14.55 -4.06 8.06
CA GLY A 153 15.10 -3.64 9.35
C GLY A 153 15.60 -4.79 10.23
N LEU A 154 15.92 -4.48 11.48
CA LEU A 154 16.47 -5.43 12.46
C LEU A 154 15.50 -5.73 13.62
N GLU A 155 14.31 -5.15 13.63
CA GLU A 155 13.38 -5.14 14.77
C GLU A 155 12.53 -6.42 14.90
N GLY A 156 12.87 -7.51 14.20
CA GLY A 156 12.19 -8.80 14.33
C GLY A 156 10.84 -8.89 13.63
N HIS A 157 10.59 -8.01 12.67
CA HIS A 157 9.40 -8.08 11.81
C HIS A 157 9.41 -9.35 10.95
N GLY A 158 8.27 -10.00 10.84
CA GLY A 158 8.14 -11.29 10.15
C GLY A 158 7.12 -11.30 9.02
N VAL A 159 6.95 -12.47 8.45
CA VAL A 159 5.92 -12.73 7.44
C VAL A 159 4.56 -12.82 8.12
N ILE A 160 3.55 -12.19 7.56
CA ILE A 160 2.15 -12.25 8.05
C ILE A 160 1.52 -13.54 7.55
N LYS A 161 1.70 -14.61 8.33
CA LYS A 161 1.28 -15.97 7.93
C LYS A 161 -0.24 -16.11 7.77
N GLU A 162 -1.00 -15.33 8.49
CA GLU A 162 -2.46 -15.28 8.45
C GLU A 162 -3.01 -14.89 7.08
N LEU A 163 -2.22 -14.15 6.29
CA LEU A 163 -2.57 -13.73 4.94
C LEU A 163 -2.24 -14.77 3.87
N LEU A 164 -1.50 -15.83 4.18
CA LEU A 164 -1.03 -16.81 3.20
C LEU A 164 -2.05 -17.96 3.01
N THR A 165 -2.17 -18.45 1.75
CA THR A 165 -3.00 -19.62 1.39
C THR A 165 -2.37 -20.94 1.80
#